data_9c79ba5d6ca97b5b571136d3b0b68921
#
_entry.id   9c79ba5d6ca97b5b571136d3b0b68921
#
_cell.length_a   1.000
_cell.length_b   1.000
_cell.length_c   1.000
_cell.angle_alpha   90.00
_cell.angle_beta   90.00
_cell.angle_gamma   90.00
#
_symmetry.space_group_name_H-M   'P 1'
#
loop_
_entity.id
_entity.type
_entity.pdbx_description
1 polymer ?
#
loop_
_entity_poly.entity_id
_entity_poly.type
_entity_poly.pdbx_seq_one_letter_code
_entity_poly.pdbx_strand_id
1 'polypeptide(L)'
;MARARRPKESRVRENRLKTIWKRGETVVNGWLAIPTGFTAEVLAHQGFDSLTVDMQHGVVDYQTAVSMLQGISTTGVVPLARVPWNDPARLMKILDAGAYGVICPMINTRAQAEALVAACKYPPLGYRSFGPVRASMYAGSDYAEHANEDIVVMPMIETAEALKNLDAILSTPGVDAIYVGPADLSLALGCKPRLDQTDTPVVEAQQQIVEACKRHNVVAGIHNATAAYSLKMIAAGYRFVTLASDTRHLAMKAAEEVAAVRKGVGTGVVPTY
;
A
#
# COMPACT_ATOMS: atom_id res chain seq x y z
N MET A 1 -16.44 -1.21 -50.52
CA MET A 1 -16.82 -0.88 -49.12
C MET A 1 -15.59 -1.15 -48.21
N ALA A 2 -14.91 -0.11 -47.82
CA ALA A 2 -13.76 -0.22 -46.90
C ALA A 2 -14.28 -0.52 -45.49
N ARG A 3 -13.87 -1.66 -44.89
CA ARG A 3 -14.11 -1.96 -43.49
C ARG A 3 -13.38 -0.89 -42.65
N ALA A 4 -14.15 -0.06 -41.95
CA ALA A 4 -13.62 0.84 -40.96
C ALA A 4 -12.77 0.01 -39.96
N ARG A 5 -11.50 0.33 -39.83
CA ARG A 5 -10.64 -0.22 -38.79
C ARG A 5 -11.27 0.18 -37.46
N ARG A 6 -11.69 -0.83 -36.67
CA ARG A 6 -12.02 -0.59 -35.25
C ARG A 6 -10.85 0.14 -34.62
N PRO A 7 -11.09 1.18 -33.80
CA PRO A 7 -10.00 1.78 -33.03
C PRO A 7 -9.33 0.65 -32.24
N LYS A 8 -7.98 0.68 -32.17
CA LYS A 8 -7.21 -0.21 -31.28
C LYS A 8 -7.84 -0.09 -29.90
N GLU A 9 -8.44 -1.19 -29.43
CA GLU A 9 -8.96 -1.30 -28.08
C GLU A 9 -7.90 -0.83 -27.11
N SER A 10 -8.33 -0.03 -26.12
CA SER A 10 -7.47 0.63 -25.16
C SER A 10 -6.55 -0.38 -24.48
N ARG A 11 -5.26 -0.10 -24.59
CA ARG A 11 -4.20 -0.75 -23.79
C ARG A 11 -4.63 -0.85 -22.32
N VAL A 12 -4.29 -1.97 -21.65
CA VAL A 12 -4.36 -2.15 -20.21
C VAL A 12 -4.03 -0.84 -19.48
N ARG A 13 -4.77 -0.57 -18.43
CA ARG A 13 -4.44 0.49 -17.47
C ARG A 13 -3.13 0.11 -16.76
N GLU A 14 -2.03 0.74 -17.17
CA GLU A 14 -0.70 0.50 -16.59
C GLU A 14 -0.68 0.82 -15.08
N ASN A 15 0.11 0.07 -14.32
CA ASN A 15 0.38 0.41 -12.93
C ASN A 15 1.33 1.62 -12.85
N ARG A 16 0.78 2.80 -12.63
CA ARG A 16 1.52 4.06 -12.57
C ARG A 16 2.62 4.08 -11.51
N LEU A 17 2.52 3.26 -10.45
CA LEU A 17 3.55 3.20 -9.41
C LEU A 17 4.90 2.79 -9.98
N LYS A 18 4.92 1.77 -10.85
CA LYS A 18 6.15 1.32 -11.50
C LYS A 18 6.75 2.39 -12.40
N THR A 19 5.92 3.19 -13.06
CA THR A 19 6.37 4.31 -13.91
C THR A 19 6.96 5.45 -13.06
N ILE A 20 6.33 5.80 -11.93
CA ILE A 20 6.84 6.80 -10.96
C ILE A 20 8.21 6.36 -10.44
N TRP A 21 8.33 5.11 -9.98
CA TRP A 21 9.59 4.59 -9.45
C TRP A 21 10.71 4.51 -10.50
N LYS A 22 10.39 4.14 -11.75
CA LYS A 22 11.36 4.14 -12.86
C LYS A 22 11.95 5.53 -13.16
N ARG A 23 11.22 6.61 -12.82
CA ARG A 23 11.69 7.99 -12.92
C ARG A 23 12.47 8.45 -11.68
N GLY A 24 12.64 7.59 -10.67
CA GLY A 24 13.25 7.94 -9.39
C GLY A 24 12.37 8.80 -8.48
N GLU A 25 11.10 8.96 -8.84
CA GLU A 25 10.11 9.75 -8.11
C GLU A 25 9.51 8.97 -6.94
N THR A 26 8.86 9.68 -6.01
CA THR A 26 8.23 9.09 -4.83
C THR A 26 6.73 8.99 -5.02
N VAL A 27 6.17 7.84 -4.65
CA VAL A 27 4.73 7.61 -4.56
C VAL A 27 4.21 8.11 -3.22
N VAL A 28 3.16 8.92 -3.25
CA VAL A 28 2.39 9.35 -2.08
C VAL A 28 1.14 8.51 -1.99
N ASN A 29 1.07 7.66 -0.96
CA ASN A 29 -0.02 6.73 -0.73
C ASN A 29 -0.95 7.21 0.39
N GLY A 30 -2.26 7.03 0.22
CA GLY A 30 -3.26 7.18 1.28
C GLY A 30 -3.66 5.82 1.84
N TRP A 31 -4.22 5.82 3.06
CA TRP A 31 -4.59 4.61 3.79
C TRP A 31 -6.05 4.64 4.20
N LEU A 32 -6.79 3.59 3.90
CA LEU A 32 -8.23 3.50 4.04
C LEU A 32 -8.61 2.43 5.07
N ALA A 33 -9.12 2.86 6.21
CA ALA A 33 -9.61 2.00 7.30
C ALA A 33 -11.13 2.14 7.54
N ILE A 34 -11.75 3.23 7.05
CA ILE A 34 -13.21 3.45 7.13
C ILE A 34 -13.90 2.60 6.07
N PRO A 35 -14.84 1.72 6.44
CA PRO A 35 -15.39 0.69 5.56
C PRO A 35 -16.47 1.24 4.62
N THR A 36 -16.12 2.15 3.72
CA THR A 36 -17.08 2.71 2.75
C THR A 36 -16.43 3.11 1.42
N GLY A 37 -17.07 2.75 0.33
CA GLY A 37 -16.68 3.16 -1.02
C GLY A 37 -16.67 4.67 -1.20
N PHE A 38 -17.58 5.40 -0.53
CA PHE A 38 -17.65 6.85 -0.61
C PHE A 38 -16.44 7.55 0.01
N THR A 39 -15.96 7.09 1.19
CA THR A 39 -14.72 7.62 1.77
C THR A 39 -13.52 7.35 0.84
N ALA A 40 -13.46 6.16 0.24
CA ALA A 40 -12.41 5.83 -0.72
C ALA A 40 -12.46 6.74 -1.95
N GLU A 41 -13.65 7.05 -2.48
CA GLU A 41 -13.84 7.99 -3.59
C GLU A 41 -13.42 9.41 -3.21
N VAL A 42 -13.82 9.91 -2.03
CA VAL A 42 -13.41 11.23 -1.53
C VAL A 42 -11.88 11.34 -1.49
N LEU A 43 -11.18 10.34 -0.92
CA LEU A 43 -9.72 10.38 -0.86
C LEU A 43 -9.07 10.21 -2.24
N ALA A 44 -9.66 9.47 -3.16
CA ALA A 44 -9.15 9.32 -4.51
C ALA A 44 -9.08 10.65 -5.29
N HIS A 45 -9.85 11.66 -4.89
CA HIS A 45 -9.82 13.00 -5.46
C HIS A 45 -8.85 13.98 -4.75
N GLN A 46 -8.04 13.51 -3.78
CA GLN A 46 -7.16 14.39 -3.00
C GLN A 46 -5.70 14.43 -3.49
N GLY A 47 -5.40 13.86 -4.66
CA GLY A 47 -4.07 13.94 -5.28
C GLY A 47 -3.08 12.86 -4.83
N PHE A 48 -3.54 11.78 -4.21
CA PHE A 48 -2.71 10.59 -3.95
C PHE A 48 -2.36 9.86 -5.26
N ASP A 49 -1.19 9.25 -5.31
CA ASP A 49 -0.79 8.36 -6.41
C ASP A 49 -1.43 6.97 -6.27
N SER A 50 -1.59 6.52 -5.03
CA SER A 50 -2.24 5.25 -4.67
C SER A 50 -3.05 5.36 -3.38
N LEU A 51 -4.03 4.47 -3.24
CA LEU A 51 -4.79 4.28 -2.01
C LEU A 51 -4.77 2.80 -1.63
N THR A 52 -4.43 2.53 -0.37
CA THR A 52 -4.38 1.16 0.18
C THR A 52 -5.61 0.91 1.05
N VAL A 53 -6.41 -0.06 0.66
CA VAL A 53 -7.51 -0.59 1.48
C VAL A 53 -6.94 -1.51 2.54
N ASP A 54 -7.15 -1.19 3.81
CA ASP A 54 -6.62 -1.95 4.94
C ASP A 54 -7.59 -3.04 5.39
N MET A 55 -7.32 -4.28 4.97
CA MET A 55 -8.11 -5.44 5.36
C MET A 55 -7.53 -6.19 6.56
N GLN A 56 -6.41 -5.70 7.15
CA GLN A 56 -5.80 -6.29 8.34
C GLN A 56 -6.33 -5.63 9.62
N HIS A 57 -6.21 -4.32 9.72
CA HIS A 57 -6.60 -3.55 10.92
C HIS A 57 -7.74 -2.55 10.66
N GLY A 58 -8.06 -2.28 9.40
CA GLY A 58 -9.26 -1.53 9.03
C GLY A 58 -10.53 -2.33 9.33
N VAL A 59 -11.65 -1.63 9.51
CA VAL A 59 -12.97 -2.27 9.69
C VAL A 59 -13.53 -2.70 8.33
N VAL A 60 -12.74 -3.45 7.55
CA VAL A 60 -12.98 -3.73 6.13
C VAL A 60 -13.00 -5.23 5.87
N ASP A 61 -14.16 -5.75 5.49
CA ASP A 61 -14.29 -7.10 4.94
C ASP A 61 -14.09 -7.11 3.41
N TYR A 62 -14.16 -8.30 2.81
CA TYR A 62 -13.94 -8.44 1.37
C TYR A 62 -14.99 -7.67 0.54
N GLN A 63 -16.25 -7.70 0.93
CA GLN A 63 -17.34 -7.07 0.18
C GLN A 63 -17.22 -5.54 0.22
N THR A 64 -16.88 -5.03 1.39
CA THR A 64 -16.57 -3.61 1.57
C THR A 64 -15.33 -3.20 0.78
N ALA A 65 -14.27 -4.02 0.80
CA ALA A 65 -13.08 -3.75 0.00
C ALA A 65 -13.37 -3.65 -1.49
N VAL A 66 -14.25 -4.50 -2.05
CA VAL A 66 -14.72 -4.38 -3.44
C VAL A 66 -15.37 -3.02 -3.70
N SER A 67 -16.27 -2.57 -2.81
CA SER A 67 -16.92 -1.25 -2.91
C SER A 67 -15.88 -0.11 -2.84
N MET A 68 -14.88 -0.21 -1.96
CA MET A 68 -13.81 0.78 -1.86
C MET A 68 -12.94 0.82 -3.12
N LEU A 69 -12.58 -0.35 -3.68
CA LEU A 69 -11.87 -0.44 -4.97
C LEU A 69 -12.68 0.18 -6.12
N GLN A 70 -14.03 0.07 -6.09
CA GLN A 70 -14.89 0.75 -7.05
C GLN A 70 -14.81 2.27 -6.91
N GLY A 71 -14.86 2.79 -5.67
CA GLY A 71 -14.69 4.21 -5.37
C GLY A 71 -13.35 4.76 -5.88
N ILE A 72 -12.25 4.06 -5.59
CA ILE A 72 -10.91 4.43 -6.10
C ILE A 72 -10.88 4.45 -7.63
N SER A 73 -11.59 3.52 -8.28
CA SER A 73 -11.60 3.36 -9.74
C SER A 73 -12.24 4.54 -10.50
N THR A 74 -12.92 5.46 -9.80
CA THR A 74 -13.49 6.68 -10.41
C THR A 74 -12.42 7.66 -10.87
N THR A 75 -11.17 7.45 -10.45
CA THR A 75 -10.00 8.29 -10.77
C THR A 75 -8.86 7.47 -11.39
N GLY A 76 -7.71 8.13 -11.62
CA GLY A 76 -6.46 7.50 -12.04
C GLY A 76 -5.59 6.98 -10.88
N VAL A 77 -6.04 7.07 -9.63
CA VAL A 77 -5.31 6.60 -8.44
C VAL A 77 -5.20 5.08 -8.47
N VAL A 78 -4.03 4.55 -8.11
CA VAL A 78 -3.76 3.10 -8.15
C VAL A 78 -4.34 2.43 -6.90
N PRO A 79 -5.27 1.46 -7.05
CA PRO A 79 -5.85 0.73 -5.93
C PRO A 79 -4.89 -0.34 -5.41
N LEU A 80 -4.58 -0.29 -4.13
CA LEU A 80 -3.81 -1.30 -3.41
C LEU A 80 -4.64 -1.89 -2.27
N ALA A 81 -4.21 -3.04 -1.74
CA ALA A 81 -4.80 -3.63 -0.54
C ALA A 81 -3.71 -4.15 0.40
N ARG A 82 -3.86 -3.89 1.70
CA ARG A 82 -3.16 -4.66 2.72
C ARG A 82 -4.01 -5.85 3.11
N VAL A 83 -3.50 -7.05 2.85
CA VAL A 83 -4.18 -8.30 3.19
C VAL A 83 -4.02 -8.64 4.67
N PRO A 84 -4.94 -9.39 5.28
CA PRO A 84 -4.84 -9.74 6.71
C PRO A 84 -3.64 -10.64 7.03
N TRP A 85 -3.24 -11.49 6.10
CA TRP A 85 -2.19 -12.48 6.24
C TRP A 85 -1.71 -12.98 4.89
N ASN A 86 -0.57 -13.70 4.86
CA ASN A 86 -0.07 -14.38 3.66
C ASN A 86 -0.91 -15.65 3.35
N ASP A 87 -2.15 -15.43 2.94
CA ASP A 87 -3.12 -16.46 2.60
C ASP A 87 -3.41 -16.38 1.08
N PRO A 88 -3.07 -17.43 0.30
CA PRO A 88 -3.27 -17.44 -1.15
C PRO A 88 -4.70 -17.15 -1.57
N ALA A 89 -5.69 -17.68 -0.84
CA ALA A 89 -7.09 -17.48 -1.19
C ALA A 89 -7.50 -16.01 -1.06
N ARG A 90 -7.03 -15.32 -0.03
CA ARG A 90 -7.29 -13.88 0.17
C ARG A 90 -6.54 -13.02 -0.83
N LEU A 91 -5.27 -13.35 -1.11
CA LEU A 91 -4.44 -12.67 -2.10
C LEU A 91 -5.06 -12.74 -3.49
N MET A 92 -5.38 -13.93 -3.97
CA MET A 92 -5.99 -14.12 -5.30
C MET A 92 -7.32 -13.38 -5.40
N LYS A 93 -8.16 -13.46 -4.36
CA LYS A 93 -9.49 -12.88 -4.36
C LYS A 93 -9.47 -11.35 -4.43
N ILE A 94 -8.58 -10.69 -3.69
CA ILE A 94 -8.49 -9.22 -3.73
C ILE A 94 -7.87 -8.72 -5.04
N LEU A 95 -6.95 -9.46 -5.63
CA LEU A 95 -6.41 -9.16 -6.95
C LEU A 95 -7.48 -9.33 -8.05
N ASP A 96 -8.34 -10.34 -7.96
CA ASP A 96 -9.48 -10.52 -8.89
C ASP A 96 -10.54 -9.43 -8.72
N ALA A 97 -10.63 -8.84 -7.53
CA ALA A 97 -11.44 -7.65 -7.27
C ALA A 97 -10.86 -6.35 -7.86
N GLY A 98 -9.61 -6.36 -8.36
CA GLY A 98 -9.00 -5.25 -9.07
C GLY A 98 -7.99 -4.45 -8.25
N ALA A 99 -7.46 -4.99 -7.16
CA ALA A 99 -6.26 -4.42 -6.56
C ALA A 99 -5.07 -4.57 -7.52
N TYR A 100 -4.27 -3.52 -7.68
CA TYR A 100 -3.07 -3.48 -8.53
C TYR A 100 -1.78 -3.74 -7.77
N GLY A 101 -1.90 -4.01 -6.49
CA GLY A 101 -0.81 -4.49 -5.65
C GLY A 101 -1.32 -4.87 -4.27
N VAL A 102 -0.49 -5.63 -3.59
CA VAL A 102 -0.77 -6.10 -2.24
C VAL A 102 0.38 -5.77 -1.30
N ILE A 103 0.01 -5.34 -0.10
CA ILE A 103 0.91 -5.21 1.06
C ILE A 103 0.59 -6.39 1.97
N CYS A 104 1.59 -7.23 2.27
CA CYS A 104 1.40 -8.44 3.07
C CYS A 104 2.18 -8.37 4.37
N PRO A 105 1.50 -8.42 5.55
CA PRO A 105 2.14 -8.33 6.85
C PRO A 105 2.96 -9.58 7.19
N MET A 106 3.85 -9.44 8.17
CA MET A 106 4.54 -10.53 8.87
C MET A 106 5.35 -11.48 7.95
N ILE A 107 5.99 -10.94 6.92
CA ILE A 107 6.90 -11.71 6.06
C ILE A 107 8.29 -11.70 6.67
N ASN A 108 8.69 -12.85 7.21
CA ASN A 108 9.90 -12.99 8.00
C ASN A 108 11.02 -13.77 7.29
N THR A 109 10.68 -14.52 6.23
CA THR A 109 11.63 -15.39 5.54
C THR A 109 11.51 -15.28 4.04
N ARG A 110 12.57 -15.69 3.32
CA ARG A 110 12.54 -15.82 1.87
C ARG A 110 11.42 -16.74 1.40
N ALA A 111 11.23 -17.88 2.03
CA ALA A 111 10.18 -18.82 1.66
C ALA A 111 8.77 -18.21 1.75
N GLN A 112 8.52 -17.36 2.75
CA GLN A 112 7.26 -16.63 2.86
C GLN A 112 7.12 -15.57 1.76
N ALA A 113 8.20 -14.87 1.40
CA ALA A 113 8.18 -13.92 0.29
C ALA A 113 7.95 -14.62 -1.07
N GLU A 114 8.58 -15.77 -1.30
CA GLU A 114 8.36 -16.61 -2.47
C GLU A 114 6.91 -17.09 -2.57
N ALA A 115 6.32 -17.55 -1.45
CA ALA A 115 4.91 -17.96 -1.39
C ALA A 115 3.97 -16.79 -1.70
N LEU A 116 4.25 -15.59 -1.17
CA LEU A 116 3.50 -14.36 -1.45
C LEU A 116 3.53 -14.02 -2.95
N VAL A 117 4.73 -13.98 -3.54
CA VAL A 117 4.89 -13.68 -4.96
C VAL A 117 4.16 -14.71 -5.82
N ALA A 118 4.34 -16.01 -5.52
CA ALA A 118 3.74 -17.10 -6.29
C ALA A 118 2.20 -17.07 -6.24
N ALA A 119 1.59 -16.64 -5.12
CA ALA A 119 0.14 -16.48 -5.01
C ALA A 119 -0.39 -15.26 -5.81
N CYS A 120 0.46 -14.25 -6.06
CA CYS A 120 0.08 -13.02 -6.78
C CYS A 120 0.27 -13.12 -8.30
N LYS A 121 1.10 -14.04 -8.78
CA LYS A 121 1.49 -14.14 -10.21
C LYS A 121 0.83 -15.35 -10.87
N TYR A 122 0.44 -15.18 -12.13
CA TYR A 122 -0.03 -16.29 -12.98
C TYR A 122 1.14 -17.19 -13.42
N PRO A 123 0.87 -18.44 -13.77
CA PRO A 123 1.88 -19.31 -14.41
C PRO A 123 2.54 -18.64 -15.63
N PRO A 124 3.83 -18.87 -15.87
CA PRO A 124 4.75 -19.76 -15.15
C PRO A 124 5.42 -19.15 -13.92
N LEU A 125 5.19 -17.86 -13.60
CA LEU A 125 5.86 -17.13 -12.50
C LEU A 125 5.27 -17.44 -11.13
N GLY A 126 4.05 -17.99 -11.07
CA GLY A 126 3.37 -18.35 -9.85
C GLY A 126 2.26 -19.37 -10.10
N TYR A 127 1.31 -19.44 -9.15
CA TYR A 127 0.17 -20.37 -9.23
C TYR A 127 -1.18 -19.67 -9.00
N ARG A 128 -1.23 -18.32 -9.19
CA ARG A 128 -2.51 -17.59 -9.11
C ARG A 128 -3.54 -18.23 -10.02
N SER A 129 -4.70 -18.58 -9.47
CA SER A 129 -5.83 -19.08 -10.25
C SER A 129 -6.42 -17.99 -11.14
N PHE A 130 -6.80 -18.34 -12.36
CA PHE A 130 -7.37 -17.41 -13.32
C PHE A 130 -8.86 -17.21 -13.11
N GLY A 131 -9.25 -16.01 -12.72
CA GLY A 131 -10.65 -15.61 -12.53
C GLY A 131 -10.80 -14.10 -12.29
N PRO A 132 -10.14 -13.22 -13.12
CA PRO A 132 -10.07 -11.78 -12.84
C PRO A 132 -11.35 -11.04 -13.21
N VAL A 133 -12.49 -11.40 -12.64
CA VAL A 133 -13.83 -10.89 -13.04
C VAL A 133 -13.87 -9.36 -13.02
N ARG A 134 -13.56 -8.72 -11.90
CA ARG A 134 -13.56 -7.27 -11.83
C ARG A 134 -12.24 -6.65 -12.31
N ALA A 135 -11.12 -7.33 -12.08
CA ALA A 135 -9.82 -6.84 -12.53
C ALA A 135 -9.79 -6.59 -14.04
N SER A 136 -10.37 -7.47 -14.85
CA SER A 136 -10.48 -7.27 -16.30
C SER A 136 -11.40 -6.10 -16.67
N MET A 137 -12.47 -5.84 -15.91
CA MET A 137 -13.31 -4.65 -16.11
C MET A 137 -12.57 -3.35 -15.80
N TYR A 138 -11.74 -3.36 -14.75
CA TYR A 138 -10.97 -2.19 -14.33
C TYR A 138 -9.77 -1.93 -15.24
N ALA A 139 -9.06 -2.99 -15.60
CA ALA A 139 -7.77 -2.91 -16.28
C ALA A 139 -7.84 -3.01 -17.81
N GLY A 140 -8.80 -3.74 -18.33
CA GLY A 140 -8.95 -4.03 -19.77
C GLY A 140 -8.98 -5.54 -20.05
N SER A 141 -9.40 -5.90 -21.26
CA SER A 141 -9.60 -7.29 -21.67
C SER A 141 -8.30 -8.11 -21.76
N ASP A 142 -7.18 -7.44 -21.92
CA ASP A 142 -5.82 -7.97 -21.99
C ASP A 142 -5.09 -8.03 -20.63
N TYR A 143 -5.84 -7.78 -19.51
CA TYR A 143 -5.30 -7.79 -18.15
C TYR A 143 -4.40 -8.99 -17.85
N ALA A 144 -4.82 -10.18 -18.25
CA ALA A 144 -4.08 -11.40 -17.93
C ALA A 144 -2.68 -11.46 -18.56
N GLU A 145 -2.51 -10.83 -19.72
CA GLU A 145 -1.24 -10.80 -20.45
C GLU A 145 -0.20 -9.91 -19.75
N HIS A 146 -0.66 -8.92 -18.97
CA HIS A 146 0.17 -7.92 -18.31
C HIS A 146 0.18 -8.02 -16.77
N ALA A 147 -0.75 -8.77 -16.18
CA ALA A 147 -0.92 -8.84 -14.73
C ALA A 147 0.37 -9.24 -13.98
N ASN A 148 1.18 -10.13 -14.55
CA ASN A 148 2.44 -10.54 -13.94
C ASN A 148 3.47 -9.39 -13.85
N GLU A 149 3.40 -8.44 -14.78
CA GLU A 149 4.26 -7.26 -14.78
C GLU A 149 3.66 -6.14 -13.95
N ASP A 150 2.33 -5.94 -14.01
CA ASP A 150 1.65 -4.79 -13.42
C ASP A 150 1.39 -4.94 -11.92
N ILE A 151 1.07 -6.15 -11.43
CA ILE A 151 0.79 -6.34 -10.01
C ILE A 151 2.04 -6.11 -9.17
N VAL A 152 1.93 -5.17 -8.21
CA VAL A 152 2.99 -4.86 -7.25
C VAL A 152 2.85 -5.75 -6.01
N VAL A 153 3.96 -6.36 -5.61
CA VAL A 153 4.03 -7.24 -4.42
C VAL A 153 4.95 -6.61 -3.38
N MET A 154 4.39 -6.31 -2.20
CA MET A 154 5.07 -5.62 -1.11
C MET A 154 5.00 -6.41 0.20
N PRO A 155 5.99 -7.25 0.54
CA PRO A 155 6.12 -7.82 1.88
C PRO A 155 6.39 -6.73 2.91
N MET A 156 5.80 -6.83 4.11
CA MET A 156 6.12 -5.94 5.21
C MET A 156 7.38 -6.41 5.96
N ILE A 157 8.21 -5.44 6.30
CA ILE A 157 9.39 -5.61 7.18
C ILE A 157 9.08 -4.92 8.51
N GLU A 158 8.69 -5.71 9.51
CA GLU A 158 8.14 -5.19 10.76
C GLU A 158 8.49 -6.05 11.98
N THR A 159 9.39 -7.02 11.83
CA THR A 159 9.85 -7.89 12.92
C THR A 159 11.37 -7.98 12.98
N ALA A 160 11.91 -8.36 14.14
CA ALA A 160 13.34 -8.62 14.29
C ALA A 160 13.83 -9.79 13.40
N GLU A 161 12.97 -10.77 13.13
CA GLU A 161 13.28 -11.88 12.24
C GLU A 161 13.36 -11.42 10.78
N ALA A 162 12.41 -10.59 10.33
CA ALA A 162 12.45 -10.00 8.99
C ALA A 162 13.73 -9.17 8.77
N LEU A 163 14.17 -8.40 9.77
CA LEU A 163 15.43 -7.64 9.71
C LEU A 163 16.64 -8.54 9.55
N LYS A 164 16.71 -9.67 10.25
CA LYS A 164 17.79 -10.66 10.10
C LYS A 164 17.82 -11.29 8.72
N ASN A 165 16.66 -11.50 8.12
CA ASN A 165 16.50 -12.15 6.82
C ASN A 165 16.32 -11.15 5.67
N LEU A 166 16.60 -9.88 5.88
CA LEU A 166 16.26 -8.78 4.97
C LEU A 166 16.82 -9.01 3.56
N ASP A 167 18.11 -9.30 3.41
CA ASP A 167 18.71 -9.54 2.10
C ASP A 167 18.11 -10.79 1.40
N ALA A 168 17.75 -11.82 2.15
CA ALA A 168 17.10 -13.01 1.61
C ALA A 168 15.67 -12.71 1.11
N ILE A 169 14.92 -11.87 1.82
CA ILE A 169 13.58 -11.42 1.40
C ILE A 169 13.69 -10.52 0.15
N LEU A 170 14.60 -9.55 0.17
CA LEU A 170 14.78 -8.58 -0.92
C LEU A 170 15.32 -9.22 -2.21
N SER A 171 16.07 -10.32 -2.11
CA SER A 171 16.56 -11.07 -3.27
C SER A 171 15.52 -12.00 -3.90
N THR A 172 14.29 -12.05 -3.37
CA THR A 172 13.20 -12.87 -3.92
C THR A 172 12.71 -12.27 -5.24
N PRO A 173 12.78 -13.00 -6.36
CA PRO A 173 12.26 -12.52 -7.63
C PRO A 173 10.76 -12.21 -7.56
N GLY A 174 10.36 -11.04 -8.05
CA GLY A 174 8.97 -10.61 -8.07
C GLY A 174 8.55 -9.78 -6.84
N VAL A 175 9.43 -9.54 -5.88
CA VAL A 175 9.27 -8.49 -4.86
C VAL A 175 9.59 -7.14 -5.52
N ASP A 176 8.60 -6.27 -5.66
CA ASP A 176 8.75 -4.96 -6.32
C ASP A 176 9.16 -3.87 -5.31
N ALA A 177 8.62 -3.95 -4.10
CA ALA A 177 8.87 -3.03 -3.00
C ALA A 177 8.75 -3.76 -1.67
N ILE A 178 9.24 -3.16 -0.59
CA ILE A 178 8.87 -3.58 0.78
C ILE A 178 8.08 -2.47 1.46
N TYR A 179 7.41 -2.83 2.54
CA TYR A 179 6.68 -1.88 3.34
C TYR A 179 7.04 -1.99 4.81
N VAL A 180 7.53 -0.89 5.40
CA VAL A 180 7.87 -0.84 6.82
C VAL A 180 6.63 -0.51 7.63
N GLY A 181 6.28 -1.39 8.59
CA GLY A 181 5.31 -1.13 9.66
C GLY A 181 6.01 -0.59 10.90
N PRO A 182 6.12 0.75 11.09
CA PRO A 182 7.00 1.30 12.15
C PRO A 182 6.54 0.95 13.56
N ALA A 183 5.23 0.80 13.79
CA ALA A 183 4.69 0.46 15.11
C ALA A 183 5.09 -0.95 15.54
N ASP A 184 4.88 -1.94 14.67
CA ASP A 184 5.24 -3.33 14.93
C ASP A 184 6.77 -3.51 15.00
N LEU A 185 7.51 -2.86 14.09
CA LEU A 185 8.97 -2.84 14.13
C LEU A 185 9.50 -2.25 15.44
N SER A 186 8.85 -1.21 15.96
CA SER A 186 9.21 -0.62 17.26
C SER A 186 9.02 -1.62 18.41
N LEU A 187 7.87 -2.30 18.44
CA LEU A 187 7.60 -3.34 19.45
C LEU A 187 8.62 -4.48 19.35
N ALA A 188 8.93 -4.92 18.13
CA ALA A 188 9.91 -5.98 17.89
C ALA A 188 11.33 -5.61 18.35
N LEU A 189 11.65 -4.32 18.42
CA LEU A 189 12.93 -3.78 18.90
C LEU A 189 12.87 -3.26 20.34
N GLY A 190 11.79 -3.54 21.08
CA GLY A 190 11.63 -3.13 22.49
C GLY A 190 11.37 -1.64 22.69
N CYS A 191 10.91 -0.93 21.65
CA CYS A 191 10.58 0.48 21.68
C CYS A 191 9.07 0.73 21.74
N LYS A 192 8.66 1.98 22.02
CA LYS A 192 7.23 2.35 22.00
C LYS A 192 6.68 2.35 20.58
N PRO A 193 5.47 1.79 20.35
CA PRO A 193 4.87 1.78 19.01
C PRO A 193 4.47 3.19 18.58
N ARG A 194 5.12 3.71 17.54
CA ARG A 194 4.86 5.02 16.93
C ARG A 194 5.02 4.92 15.43
N LEU A 195 4.31 5.76 14.68
CA LEU A 195 4.49 5.85 13.23
C LEU A 195 5.70 6.73 12.87
N ASP A 196 5.78 7.91 13.47
CA ASP A 196 6.90 8.84 13.29
C ASP A 196 7.94 8.58 14.40
N GLN A 197 8.88 7.73 14.11
CA GLN A 197 9.83 7.20 15.08
C GLN A 197 11.09 8.05 15.25
N THR A 198 11.52 8.17 16.51
CA THR A 198 12.76 8.88 16.89
C THR A 198 13.69 8.03 17.75
N ASP A 199 13.23 6.83 18.20
CA ASP A 199 14.03 5.93 19.02
C ASP A 199 15.16 5.32 18.17
N THR A 200 16.39 5.44 18.64
CA THR A 200 17.62 5.07 17.89
C THR A 200 17.57 3.69 17.26
N PRO A 201 17.16 2.59 17.98
CA PRO A 201 17.16 1.26 17.38
C PRO A 201 16.24 1.16 16.14
N VAL A 202 15.12 1.88 16.16
CA VAL A 202 14.17 1.85 15.03
C VAL A 202 14.67 2.71 13.87
N VAL A 203 15.25 3.87 14.16
CA VAL A 203 15.85 4.75 13.14
C VAL A 203 17.00 4.05 12.42
N GLU A 204 17.87 3.36 13.16
CA GLU A 204 18.96 2.56 12.58
C GLU A 204 18.44 1.41 11.72
N ALA A 205 17.40 0.69 12.18
CA ALA A 205 16.75 -0.35 11.39
C ALA A 205 16.11 0.22 10.10
N GLN A 206 15.45 1.36 10.17
CA GLN A 206 14.89 2.03 8.99
C GLN A 206 15.98 2.42 7.97
N GLN A 207 17.13 2.87 8.43
CA GLN A 207 18.28 3.18 7.57
C GLN A 207 18.86 1.90 6.95
N GLN A 208 19.06 0.84 7.74
CA GLN A 208 19.51 -0.46 7.25
C GLN A 208 18.58 -1.00 6.15
N ILE A 209 17.26 -0.87 6.33
CA ILE A 209 16.26 -1.30 5.34
C ILE A 209 16.44 -0.53 4.03
N VAL A 210 16.56 0.79 4.06
CA VAL A 210 16.74 1.60 2.84
C VAL A 210 18.02 1.23 2.11
N GLU A 211 19.12 1.04 2.83
CA GLU A 211 20.41 0.66 2.24
C GLU A 211 20.34 -0.73 1.59
N ALA A 212 19.69 -1.68 2.25
CA ALA A 212 19.46 -3.01 1.67
C ALA A 212 18.56 -2.92 0.42
N CYS A 213 17.47 -2.16 0.46
CA CYS A 213 16.61 -1.95 -0.69
C CYS A 213 17.36 -1.39 -1.90
N LYS A 214 18.27 -0.43 -1.67
CA LYS A 214 19.13 0.12 -2.75
C LYS A 214 20.04 -0.95 -3.36
N ARG A 215 20.65 -1.81 -2.53
CA ARG A 215 21.53 -2.90 -3.02
C ARG A 215 20.78 -3.90 -3.90
N HIS A 216 19.52 -4.19 -3.55
CA HIS A 216 18.68 -5.16 -4.27
C HIS A 216 17.80 -4.55 -5.37
N ASN A 217 17.88 -3.22 -5.58
CA ASN A 217 17.01 -2.49 -6.51
C ASN A 217 15.51 -2.72 -6.23
N VAL A 218 15.14 -2.78 -4.95
CA VAL A 218 13.77 -2.90 -4.45
C VAL A 218 13.34 -1.56 -3.85
N VAL A 219 12.08 -1.16 -4.03
CA VAL A 219 11.59 0.10 -3.50
C VAL A 219 11.34 0.01 -1.99
N ALA A 220 11.84 0.98 -1.22
CA ALA A 220 11.54 1.09 0.19
C ALA A 220 10.24 1.89 0.41
N GLY A 221 9.27 1.28 1.10
CA GLY A 221 8.00 1.89 1.52
C GLY A 221 7.89 1.99 3.03
N ILE A 222 7.13 2.99 3.53
CA ILE A 222 6.95 3.22 4.97
C ILE A 222 5.63 3.92 5.29
N HIS A 223 5.03 3.55 6.43
CA HIS A 223 3.86 4.23 7.00
C HIS A 223 4.28 5.37 7.93
N ASN A 224 3.74 6.56 7.72
CA ASN A 224 4.04 7.76 8.51
C ASN A 224 2.75 8.40 9.05
N ALA A 225 2.88 9.20 10.11
CA ALA A 225 1.77 9.96 10.66
C ALA A 225 1.67 11.38 10.10
N THR A 226 2.82 11.98 9.72
CA THR A 226 2.88 13.40 9.34
C THR A 226 3.61 13.63 8.01
N ALA A 227 3.25 14.71 7.34
CA ALA A 227 3.93 15.13 6.12
C ALA A 227 5.40 15.49 6.37
N ALA A 228 5.71 16.12 7.52
CA ALA A 228 7.08 16.47 7.89
C ALA A 228 7.97 15.23 8.02
N TYR A 229 7.46 14.19 8.66
CA TYR A 229 8.21 12.92 8.79
C TYR A 229 8.30 12.19 7.44
N SER A 230 7.27 12.24 6.61
CA SER A 230 7.31 11.67 5.26
C SER A 230 8.40 12.33 4.41
N LEU A 231 8.53 13.65 4.45
CA LEU A 231 9.62 14.37 3.76
C LEU A 231 11.01 13.94 4.26
N LYS A 232 11.17 13.73 5.59
CA LYS A 232 12.39 13.19 6.17
C LYS A 232 12.70 11.78 5.62
N MET A 233 11.69 10.92 5.52
CA MET A 233 11.86 9.56 4.99
C MET A 233 12.17 9.57 3.49
N ILE A 234 11.57 10.45 2.71
CA ILE A 234 11.90 10.65 1.28
C ILE A 234 13.38 11.06 1.14
N ALA A 235 13.84 11.99 1.95
CA ALA A 235 15.25 12.41 1.97
C ALA A 235 16.20 11.27 2.37
N ALA A 236 15.77 10.35 3.25
CA ALA A 236 16.50 9.15 3.62
C ALA A 236 16.55 8.09 2.51
N GLY A 237 15.65 8.15 1.53
CA GLY A 237 15.65 7.26 0.38
C GLY A 237 14.40 6.41 0.18
N TYR A 238 13.37 6.57 1.01
CA TYR A 238 12.07 5.94 0.79
C TYR A 238 11.41 6.50 -0.48
N ARG A 239 10.77 5.64 -1.26
CA ARG A 239 10.10 6.02 -2.53
C ARG A 239 8.62 5.59 -2.58
N PHE A 240 8.10 5.09 -1.47
CA PHE A 240 6.68 4.87 -1.24
C PHE A 240 6.36 5.32 0.19
N VAL A 241 5.67 6.45 0.35
CA VAL A 241 5.35 7.01 1.66
C VAL A 241 3.85 7.06 1.86
N THR A 242 3.37 6.51 2.98
CA THR A 242 1.96 6.59 3.35
C THR A 242 1.74 7.74 4.33
N LEU A 243 0.74 8.58 4.04
CA LEU A 243 0.33 9.70 4.90
C LEU A 243 -0.86 9.28 5.76
N ALA A 244 -0.60 8.90 7.02
CA ALA A 244 -1.62 8.59 8.02
C ALA A 244 -2.73 7.64 7.49
N SER A 245 -3.94 7.77 8.00
CA SER A 245 -5.15 7.07 7.54
C SER A 245 -6.32 8.04 7.41
N ASP A 246 -7.35 7.65 6.68
CA ASP A 246 -8.62 8.37 6.56
C ASP A 246 -9.24 8.69 7.93
N THR A 247 -9.24 7.72 8.84
CA THR A 247 -9.70 7.91 10.23
C THR A 247 -8.92 8.99 10.95
N ARG A 248 -7.60 9.02 10.78
CA ARG A 248 -6.74 10.01 11.42
C ARG A 248 -6.94 11.39 10.82
N HIS A 249 -7.03 11.51 9.49
CA HIS A 249 -7.30 12.79 8.81
C HIS A 249 -8.65 13.37 9.27
N LEU A 250 -9.69 12.55 9.31
CA LEU A 250 -11.01 12.96 9.78
C LEU A 250 -10.99 13.42 11.23
N ALA A 251 -10.42 12.61 12.13
CA ALA A 251 -10.38 12.90 13.56
C ALA A 251 -9.57 14.16 13.87
N MET A 252 -8.39 14.30 13.26
CA MET A 252 -7.52 15.47 13.51
C MET A 252 -8.17 16.75 13.01
N LYS A 253 -8.75 16.78 11.80
CA LYS A 253 -9.35 17.99 11.27
C LYS A 253 -10.62 18.38 12.05
N ALA A 254 -11.47 17.42 12.39
CA ALA A 254 -12.64 17.67 13.21
C ALA A 254 -12.27 18.23 14.59
N ALA A 255 -11.27 17.65 15.25
CA ALA A 255 -10.80 18.13 16.56
C ALA A 255 -10.23 19.55 16.48
N GLU A 256 -9.44 19.86 15.42
CA GLU A 256 -8.91 21.20 15.18
C GLU A 256 -10.03 22.26 15.05
N GLU A 257 -11.03 21.99 14.21
CA GLU A 257 -12.16 22.92 14.00
C GLU A 257 -12.99 23.13 15.27
N VAL A 258 -13.30 22.05 15.99
CA VAL A 258 -14.02 22.12 17.26
C VAL A 258 -13.24 22.94 18.30
N ALA A 259 -11.94 22.70 18.42
CA ALA A 259 -11.08 23.43 19.34
C ALA A 259 -11.03 24.94 19.00
N ALA A 260 -10.94 25.28 17.72
CA ALA A 260 -10.93 26.68 17.27
C ALA A 260 -12.23 27.42 17.64
N VAL A 261 -13.39 26.78 17.41
CA VAL A 261 -14.71 27.36 17.78
C VAL A 261 -14.83 27.51 19.30
N ARG A 262 -14.50 26.46 20.08
CA ARG A 262 -14.56 26.50 21.56
C ARG A 262 -13.69 27.59 22.15
N LYS A 263 -12.50 27.80 21.61
CA LYS A 263 -11.62 28.90 22.01
C LYS A 263 -12.25 30.27 21.74
N GLY A 264 -12.94 30.43 20.60
CA GLY A 264 -13.59 31.68 20.22
C GLY A 264 -14.81 32.03 21.09
N VAL A 265 -15.52 31.03 21.62
CA VAL A 265 -16.71 31.23 22.48
C VAL A 265 -16.41 31.09 23.99
N GLY A 266 -15.13 31.01 24.39
CA GLY A 266 -14.71 30.96 25.80
C GLY A 266 -15.07 29.68 26.54
N THR A 267 -15.45 28.62 25.85
CA THR A 267 -15.74 27.32 26.46
C THR A 267 -14.50 26.44 26.42
N GLY A 268 -14.12 25.85 27.55
CA GLY A 268 -12.97 24.94 27.65
C GLY A 268 -13.06 23.73 26.68
N VAL A 269 -11.91 23.27 26.21
CA VAL A 269 -11.81 22.03 25.44
C VAL A 269 -12.15 20.86 26.37
N VAL A 270 -13.19 20.07 26.02
CA VAL A 270 -13.40 18.77 26.66
C VAL A 270 -12.34 17.84 26.09
N PRO A 271 -11.49 17.21 26.93
CA PRO A 271 -10.53 16.22 26.43
C PRO A 271 -11.30 15.11 25.71
N THR A 272 -11.00 14.88 24.44
CA THR A 272 -11.44 13.69 23.71
C THR A 272 -10.43 12.59 23.95
N TYR A 273 -10.92 11.37 24.22
CA TYR A 273 -10.16 10.16 24.52
C TYR A 273 -9.10 9.83 23.47
#